data_89b4fdd9bd18876533134c35bf092256
#
_entry.id   89b4fdd9bd18876533134c35bf092256
#
_cell.length_a   1.000
_cell.length_b   1.000
_cell.length_c   1.000
_cell.angle_alpha   90.00
_cell.angle_beta   90.00
_cell.angle_gamma   90.00
#
_symmetry.space_group_name_H-M   'P 1'
#
loop_
_entity.id
_entity.type
_entity.pdbx_description
1 polymer ?
#
loop_
_entity_poly.entity_id
_entity_poly.type
_entity_poly.pdbx_seq_one_letter_code
_entity_poly.pdbx_strand_id
1 'polypeptide(L)'
;GVEENAVARNAARALGKLAPAAQTAIPDLLDTLQDADDGLREAAARALGQLAASEAIEALCEKLASGPAGAGAQQANSPRLVEPCEALLEALGDIGVNEPRVLAVVKPFLEHERPLIRSAAARTLLQLSGEARWGELLVDLLDHPQLQVRRAALMDLGAAGWRPGFQAIAATLAENSLKLMALRGLVEQGNGDPGDEALLACMDALL
;
A
#
# COMPACT_ATOMS: atom_id res chain seq x y z
N GLY A 1 1.69 28.12 3.79
CA GLY A 1 2.93 28.04 2.96
C GLY A 1 3.64 26.70 3.09
N VAL A 2 4.84 26.55 2.51
CA VAL A 2 5.57 25.25 2.43
C VAL A 2 5.81 24.63 3.81
N GLU A 3 6.12 25.45 4.82
CA GLU A 3 6.33 24.97 6.20
C GLU A 3 5.02 24.49 6.86
N GLU A 4 3.92 25.20 6.64
CA GLU A 4 2.59 24.82 7.14
C GLU A 4 2.16 23.48 6.54
N ASN A 5 2.38 23.28 5.25
CA ASN A 5 2.09 22.00 4.59
C ASN A 5 2.97 20.87 5.12
N ALA A 6 4.23 21.13 5.49
CA ALA A 6 5.08 20.12 6.10
C ALA A 6 4.58 19.70 7.50
N VAL A 7 4.11 20.66 8.30
CA VAL A 7 3.51 20.39 9.60
C VAL A 7 2.21 19.60 9.44
N ALA A 8 1.33 20.01 8.53
CA ALA A 8 0.07 19.33 8.26
C ALA A 8 0.29 17.86 7.77
N ARG A 9 1.25 17.62 6.88
CA ARG A 9 1.63 16.26 6.45
C ARG A 9 2.12 15.40 7.60
N ASN A 10 2.95 15.96 8.49
CA ASN A 10 3.45 15.23 9.66
C ASN A 10 2.33 14.94 10.66
N ALA A 11 1.39 15.88 10.84
CA ALA A 11 0.21 15.68 11.68
C ALA A 11 -0.68 14.55 11.14
N ALA A 12 -0.99 14.54 9.85
CA ALA A 12 -1.76 13.46 9.21
C ALA A 12 -1.09 12.09 9.39
N ARG A 13 0.23 12.00 9.19
CA ARG A 13 1.00 10.76 9.42
C ARG A 13 0.97 10.31 10.88
N ALA A 14 1.02 11.25 11.83
CA ALA A 14 0.94 10.94 13.25
C ALA A 14 -0.44 10.42 13.65
N LEU A 15 -1.51 11.02 13.11
CA LEU A 15 -2.89 10.59 13.35
C LEU A 15 -3.11 9.14 12.91
N GLY A 16 -2.63 8.76 11.73
CA GLY A 16 -2.72 7.36 11.28
C GLY A 16 -2.06 6.37 12.23
N LYS A 17 -0.91 6.74 12.84
CA LYS A 17 -0.19 5.88 13.80
C LYS A 17 -0.87 5.79 15.17
N LEU A 18 -1.79 6.69 15.48
CA LEU A 18 -2.53 6.72 16.74
C LEU A 18 -3.86 5.95 16.69
N ALA A 19 -4.11 5.21 15.61
CA ALA A 19 -5.29 4.36 15.50
C ALA A 19 -5.40 3.38 16.70
N PRO A 20 -6.61 3.14 17.25
CA PRO A 20 -7.92 3.69 16.87
C PRO A 20 -8.28 5.03 17.55
N ALA A 21 -7.41 5.58 18.40
CA ALA A 21 -7.71 6.79 19.20
C ALA A 21 -7.97 8.05 18.35
N ALA A 22 -7.50 8.06 17.08
CA ALA A 22 -7.63 9.19 16.17
C ALA A 22 -8.86 9.11 15.23
N GLN A 23 -9.85 8.27 15.51
CA GLN A 23 -11.07 8.14 14.69
C GLN A 23 -11.82 9.48 14.51
N THR A 24 -11.76 10.35 15.52
CA THR A 24 -12.37 11.69 15.44
C THR A 24 -11.73 12.61 14.40
N ALA A 25 -10.53 12.28 13.90
CA ALA A 25 -9.84 13.05 12.87
C ALA A 25 -10.25 12.65 11.43
N ILE A 26 -11.06 11.62 11.25
CA ILE A 26 -11.48 11.16 9.91
C ILE A 26 -12.10 12.29 9.07
N PRO A 27 -13.02 13.13 9.57
CA PRO A 27 -13.57 14.23 8.79
C PRO A 27 -12.49 15.21 8.29
N ASP A 28 -11.54 15.60 9.13
CA ASP A 28 -10.45 16.52 8.77
C ASP A 28 -9.50 15.88 7.74
N LEU A 29 -9.28 14.57 7.84
CA LEU A 29 -8.48 13.80 6.86
C LEU A 29 -9.20 13.68 5.51
N LEU A 30 -10.52 13.54 5.50
CA LEU A 30 -11.33 13.56 4.27
C LEU A 30 -11.28 14.92 3.58
N ASP A 31 -11.33 16.02 4.34
CA ASP A 31 -11.16 17.37 3.81
C ASP A 31 -9.72 17.53 3.26
N THR A 32 -8.70 17.06 3.98
CA THR A 32 -7.30 17.10 3.55
C THR A 32 -7.05 16.29 2.26
N LEU A 33 -7.83 15.22 2.03
CA LEU A 33 -7.76 14.44 0.78
C LEU A 33 -8.14 15.26 -0.45
N GLN A 34 -8.84 16.39 -0.29
CA GLN A 34 -9.20 17.32 -1.37
C GLN A 34 -8.21 18.49 -1.54
N ASP A 35 -7.14 18.55 -0.75
CA ASP A 35 -6.16 19.65 -0.82
C ASP A 35 -5.45 19.71 -2.18
N ALA A 36 -4.99 20.91 -2.55
CA ALA A 36 -4.23 21.13 -3.77
C ALA A 36 -2.81 20.51 -3.71
N ASP A 37 -2.23 20.40 -2.50
CA ASP A 37 -0.91 19.78 -2.27
C ASP A 37 -1.03 18.24 -2.32
N ASP A 38 -0.36 17.63 -3.30
CA ASP A 38 -0.38 16.18 -3.48
C ASP A 38 0.25 15.40 -2.31
N GLY A 39 1.23 16.01 -1.61
CA GLY A 39 1.82 15.42 -0.42
C GLY A 39 0.87 15.42 0.78
N LEU A 40 -0.05 16.41 0.87
CA LEU A 40 -1.12 16.40 1.87
C LEU A 40 -2.15 15.31 1.54
N ARG A 41 -2.57 15.20 0.27
CA ARG A 41 -3.47 14.13 -0.17
C ARG A 41 -2.88 12.75 0.08
N GLU A 42 -1.57 12.56 -0.21
CA GLU A 42 -0.86 11.31 0.07
C GLU A 42 -0.87 10.98 1.57
N ALA A 43 -0.53 11.94 2.42
CA ALA A 43 -0.49 11.73 3.87
C ALA A 43 -1.89 11.43 4.44
N ALA A 44 -2.93 12.11 3.95
CA ALA A 44 -4.31 11.87 4.34
C ALA A 44 -4.78 10.48 3.91
N ALA A 45 -4.51 10.06 2.67
CA ALA A 45 -4.86 8.72 2.18
C ALA A 45 -4.23 7.62 3.05
N ARG A 46 -2.92 7.71 3.33
CA ARG A 46 -2.24 6.74 4.20
C ARG A 46 -2.81 6.72 5.62
N ALA A 47 -3.14 7.87 6.20
CA ALA A 47 -3.75 7.96 7.52
C ALA A 47 -5.15 7.32 7.54
N LEU A 48 -5.99 7.58 6.54
CA LEU A 48 -7.33 6.99 6.41
C LEU A 48 -7.25 5.46 6.27
N GLY A 49 -6.28 4.94 5.52
CA GLY A 49 -6.01 3.50 5.44
C GLY A 49 -5.63 2.91 6.79
N GLN A 50 -4.66 3.51 7.50
CA GLN A 50 -4.21 3.05 8.82
C GLN A 50 -5.32 3.10 9.90
N LEU A 51 -6.25 4.06 9.77
CA LEU A 51 -7.44 4.16 10.63
C LEU A 51 -8.55 3.17 10.23
N ALA A 52 -8.39 2.43 9.14
CA ALA A 52 -9.42 1.58 8.54
C ALA A 52 -10.76 2.34 8.34
N ALA A 53 -10.67 3.59 7.88
CA ALA A 53 -11.78 4.52 7.74
C ALA A 53 -12.70 4.14 6.56
N SER A 54 -13.72 3.31 6.80
CA SER A 54 -14.66 2.88 5.75
C SER A 54 -15.40 4.05 5.09
N GLU A 55 -15.57 5.15 5.80
CA GLU A 55 -16.17 6.40 5.31
C GLU A 55 -15.35 7.04 4.17
N ALA A 56 -14.06 6.69 4.06
CA ALA A 56 -13.18 7.24 3.03
C ALA A 56 -13.27 6.51 1.69
N ILE A 57 -13.89 5.34 1.61
CA ILE A 57 -13.92 4.48 0.40
C ILE A 57 -14.44 5.26 -0.81
N GLU A 58 -15.54 5.99 -0.66
CA GLU A 58 -16.14 6.78 -1.75
C GLU A 58 -15.14 7.79 -2.29
N ALA A 59 -14.59 8.64 -1.42
CA ALA A 59 -13.63 9.69 -1.79
C ALA A 59 -12.34 9.12 -2.42
N LEU A 60 -11.81 8.01 -1.89
CA LEU A 60 -10.65 7.33 -2.45
C LEU A 60 -10.94 6.77 -3.85
N CYS A 61 -12.10 6.15 -4.06
CA CYS A 61 -12.54 5.66 -5.36
C CYS A 61 -12.74 6.79 -6.37
N GLU A 62 -13.34 7.92 -5.97
CA GLU A 62 -13.51 9.10 -6.83
C GLU A 62 -12.17 9.64 -7.32
N LYS A 63 -11.14 9.72 -6.45
CA LYS A 63 -9.79 10.15 -6.82
C LYS A 63 -9.16 9.24 -7.88
N LEU A 64 -9.46 7.95 -7.86
CA LEU A 64 -8.92 6.98 -8.81
C LEU A 64 -9.82 6.75 -10.03
N ALA A 65 -11.03 7.29 -10.06
CA ALA A 65 -12.07 6.97 -11.06
C ALA A 65 -11.66 7.26 -12.51
N SER A 66 -10.78 8.26 -12.73
CA SER A 66 -10.25 8.56 -14.07
C SER A 66 -9.18 7.57 -14.55
N GLY A 67 -8.85 6.57 -13.74
CA GLY A 67 -7.96 5.47 -14.07
C GLY A 67 -6.50 5.84 -14.31
N PRO A 68 -5.71 4.90 -14.85
CA PRO A 68 -4.27 5.10 -15.11
C PRO A 68 -3.97 6.30 -16.03
N ALA A 69 -4.82 6.55 -17.01
CA ALA A 69 -4.65 7.63 -17.98
C ALA A 69 -5.06 9.02 -17.44
N GLY A 70 -5.82 9.07 -16.34
CA GLY A 70 -6.22 10.30 -15.67
C GLY A 70 -5.53 10.47 -14.32
N ALA A 71 -6.00 9.83 -13.28
CA ALA A 71 -5.39 9.89 -11.94
C ALA A 71 -3.92 9.45 -11.93
N GLY A 72 -3.60 8.40 -12.70
CA GLY A 72 -2.25 7.85 -12.87
C GLY A 72 -1.39 8.58 -13.91
N ALA A 73 -1.90 9.60 -14.60
CA ALA A 73 -1.11 10.36 -15.57
C ALA A 73 -0.01 11.17 -14.88
N GLN A 74 1.13 11.31 -15.56
CA GLN A 74 2.20 12.18 -15.07
C GLN A 74 1.80 13.65 -15.24
N GLN A 75 2.05 14.45 -14.20
CA GLN A 75 1.85 15.90 -14.27
C GLN A 75 2.82 16.55 -15.27
N ALA A 76 2.36 17.61 -15.93
CA ALA A 76 3.24 18.38 -16.82
C ALA A 76 4.45 18.94 -16.03
N ASN A 77 5.64 18.70 -16.57
CA ASN A 77 6.91 19.16 -15.98
C ASN A 77 7.22 18.65 -14.55
N SER A 78 6.63 17.54 -14.14
CA SER A 78 6.86 16.93 -12.82
C SER A 78 6.98 15.40 -12.95
N PRO A 79 7.80 14.72 -12.14
CA PRO A 79 7.81 13.27 -12.08
C PRO A 79 6.58 12.70 -11.31
N ARG A 80 5.77 13.57 -10.70
CA ARG A 80 4.60 13.19 -9.91
C ARG A 80 3.42 12.82 -10.81
N LEU A 81 2.52 12.00 -10.28
CA LEU A 81 1.24 11.71 -10.90
C LEU A 81 0.20 12.79 -10.55
N VAL A 82 -0.88 12.84 -11.29
CA VAL A 82 -2.02 13.74 -11.02
C VAL A 82 -2.58 13.49 -9.64
N GLU A 83 -2.77 12.21 -9.28
CA GLU A 83 -3.15 11.79 -7.94
C GLU A 83 -2.05 10.92 -7.30
N PRO A 84 -1.92 10.87 -5.97
CA PRO A 84 -0.98 10.00 -5.25
C PRO A 84 -1.46 8.54 -5.27
N CYS A 85 -1.53 7.93 -6.47
CA CYS A 85 -2.19 6.66 -6.74
C CYS A 85 -1.70 5.52 -5.83
N GLU A 86 -0.38 5.45 -5.53
CA GLU A 86 0.18 4.43 -4.64
C GLU A 86 -0.51 4.47 -3.27
N ALA A 87 -0.55 5.66 -2.64
CA ALA A 87 -1.16 5.83 -1.32
C ALA A 87 -2.69 5.60 -1.32
N LEU A 88 -3.37 6.01 -2.39
CA LEU A 88 -4.82 5.82 -2.54
C LEU A 88 -5.18 4.34 -2.69
N LEU A 89 -4.42 3.60 -3.50
CA LEU A 89 -4.59 2.16 -3.69
C LEU A 89 -4.32 1.40 -2.39
N GLU A 90 -3.20 1.68 -1.73
CA GLU A 90 -2.83 1.08 -0.44
C GLU A 90 -3.90 1.34 0.63
N ALA A 91 -4.43 2.56 0.71
CA ALA A 91 -5.49 2.91 1.65
C ALA A 91 -6.75 2.07 1.45
N LEU A 92 -7.20 1.86 0.21
CA LEU A 92 -8.33 0.98 -0.10
C LEU A 92 -8.09 -0.46 0.36
N GLY A 93 -6.86 -0.96 0.19
CA GLY A 93 -6.46 -2.29 0.66
C GLY A 93 -6.44 -2.39 2.18
N ASP A 94 -5.88 -1.40 2.87
CA ASP A 94 -5.76 -1.36 4.33
C ASP A 94 -7.14 -1.20 5.01
N ILE A 95 -8.09 -0.48 4.39
CA ILE A 95 -9.49 -0.41 4.84
C ILE A 95 -10.17 -1.78 4.72
N GLY A 96 -9.83 -2.58 3.71
CA GLY A 96 -10.20 -3.99 3.65
C GLY A 96 -11.65 -4.27 3.21
N VAL A 97 -12.37 -3.33 2.59
CA VAL A 97 -13.76 -3.54 2.15
C VAL A 97 -13.79 -4.09 0.74
N ASN A 98 -14.18 -5.37 0.61
CA ASN A 98 -14.28 -6.06 -0.68
C ASN A 98 -15.63 -5.77 -1.36
N GLU A 99 -15.69 -4.70 -2.13
CA GLU A 99 -16.85 -4.33 -2.94
C GLU A 99 -16.53 -4.38 -4.44
N PRO A 100 -17.46 -4.83 -5.30
CA PRO A 100 -17.23 -4.89 -6.75
C PRO A 100 -16.79 -3.55 -7.37
N ARG A 101 -17.29 -2.42 -6.87
CA ARG A 101 -16.92 -1.08 -7.33
C ARG A 101 -15.47 -0.74 -6.98
N VAL A 102 -14.99 -1.11 -5.78
CA VAL A 102 -13.60 -0.90 -5.37
C VAL A 102 -12.67 -1.70 -6.26
N LEU A 103 -12.97 -3.00 -6.45
CA LEU A 103 -12.19 -3.86 -7.34
C LEU A 103 -12.16 -3.33 -8.78
N ALA A 104 -13.27 -2.79 -9.29
CA ALA A 104 -13.37 -2.22 -10.63
C ALA A 104 -12.49 -0.98 -10.80
N VAL A 105 -12.37 -0.14 -9.78
CA VAL A 105 -11.50 1.05 -9.79
C VAL A 105 -10.03 0.68 -9.69
N VAL A 106 -9.67 -0.34 -8.90
CA VAL A 106 -8.28 -0.75 -8.67
C VAL A 106 -7.68 -1.53 -9.85
N LYS A 107 -8.43 -2.47 -10.44
CA LYS A 107 -7.94 -3.37 -11.50
C LYS A 107 -7.22 -2.69 -12.66
N PRO A 108 -7.68 -1.55 -13.21
CA PRO A 108 -6.99 -0.90 -14.33
C PRO A 108 -5.54 -0.51 -14.01
N PHE A 109 -5.20 -0.25 -12.75
CA PHE A 109 -3.85 0.15 -12.33
C PHE A 109 -2.83 -0.99 -12.37
N LEU A 110 -3.24 -2.24 -12.54
CA LEU A 110 -2.34 -3.37 -12.84
C LEU A 110 -1.59 -3.19 -14.16
N GLU A 111 -2.16 -2.43 -15.11
CA GLU A 111 -1.56 -2.14 -16.41
C GLU A 111 -0.80 -0.81 -16.45
N HIS A 112 -0.64 -0.16 -15.29
CA HIS A 112 0.08 1.12 -15.22
C HIS A 112 1.56 0.95 -15.62
N GLU A 113 2.14 1.93 -16.34
CA GLU A 113 3.54 1.90 -16.79
C GLU A 113 4.55 1.80 -15.63
N ARG A 114 4.24 2.42 -14.47
CA ARG A 114 5.10 2.41 -13.29
C ARG A 114 4.92 1.13 -12.48
N PRO A 115 5.99 0.32 -12.28
CA PRO A 115 5.90 -0.93 -11.52
C PRO A 115 5.43 -0.74 -10.07
N LEU A 116 5.74 0.40 -9.43
CA LEU A 116 5.30 0.69 -8.06
C LEU A 116 3.77 0.80 -7.96
N ILE A 117 3.12 1.39 -8.96
CA ILE A 117 1.66 1.48 -9.00
C ILE A 117 1.03 0.10 -9.23
N ARG A 118 1.64 -0.72 -10.10
CA ARG A 118 1.19 -2.12 -10.29
C ARG A 118 1.31 -2.93 -9.02
N SER A 119 2.42 -2.75 -8.27
CA SER A 119 2.63 -3.39 -6.97
C SER A 119 1.53 -3.01 -5.98
N ALA A 120 1.26 -1.72 -5.80
CA ALA A 120 0.21 -1.23 -4.92
C ALA A 120 -1.18 -1.76 -5.32
N ALA A 121 -1.51 -1.78 -6.61
CA ALA A 121 -2.77 -2.35 -7.11
C ALA A 121 -2.88 -3.86 -6.83
N ALA A 122 -1.81 -4.62 -7.05
CA ALA A 122 -1.76 -6.06 -6.78
C ALA A 122 -1.91 -6.35 -5.27
N ARG A 123 -1.20 -5.60 -4.40
CA ARG A 123 -1.37 -5.68 -2.94
C ARG A 123 -2.83 -5.44 -2.55
N THR A 124 -3.44 -4.37 -3.03
CA THR A 124 -4.83 -4.02 -2.71
C THR A 124 -5.78 -5.12 -3.13
N LEU A 125 -5.66 -5.64 -4.36
CA LEU A 125 -6.49 -6.74 -4.85
C LEU A 125 -6.28 -8.01 -4.04
N LEU A 126 -5.03 -8.31 -3.62
CA LEU A 126 -4.73 -9.45 -2.77
C LEU A 126 -5.41 -9.32 -1.40
N GLN A 127 -5.28 -8.15 -0.76
CA GLN A 127 -5.92 -7.89 0.54
C GLN A 127 -7.44 -7.97 0.46
N LEU A 128 -8.05 -7.47 -0.62
CA LEU A 128 -9.51 -7.43 -0.77
C LEU A 128 -10.11 -8.77 -1.21
N SER A 129 -9.49 -9.46 -2.18
CA SER A 129 -10.07 -10.67 -2.78
C SER A 129 -9.48 -11.98 -2.28
N GLY A 130 -8.27 -11.96 -1.73
CA GLY A 130 -7.53 -13.16 -1.34
C GLY A 130 -7.06 -14.03 -2.51
N GLU A 131 -7.20 -13.57 -3.77
CA GLU A 131 -6.85 -14.35 -4.95
C GLU A 131 -5.33 -14.49 -5.09
N ALA A 132 -4.82 -15.73 -5.09
CA ALA A 132 -3.39 -16.06 -5.12
C ALA A 132 -2.62 -15.41 -6.29
N ARG A 133 -3.25 -15.24 -7.45
CA ARG A 133 -2.61 -14.61 -8.63
C ARG A 133 -2.03 -13.23 -8.36
N TRP A 134 -2.60 -12.46 -7.42
CA TRP A 134 -2.09 -11.14 -7.05
C TRP A 134 -0.84 -11.25 -6.17
N GLY A 135 -0.77 -12.26 -5.32
CA GLY A 135 0.44 -12.59 -4.57
C GLY A 135 1.57 -13.09 -5.48
N GLU A 136 1.24 -13.91 -6.47
CA GLU A 136 2.19 -14.38 -7.49
C GLU A 136 2.78 -13.20 -8.29
N LEU A 137 1.94 -12.23 -8.68
CA LEU A 137 2.40 -11.01 -9.35
C LEU A 137 3.38 -10.21 -8.47
N LEU A 138 3.13 -10.09 -7.18
CA LEU A 138 4.04 -9.43 -6.24
C LEU A 138 5.36 -10.20 -6.12
N VAL A 139 5.33 -11.55 -6.13
CA VAL A 139 6.54 -12.38 -6.14
C VAL A 139 7.36 -12.15 -7.41
N ASP A 140 6.72 -12.06 -8.57
CA ASP A 140 7.43 -11.76 -9.84
C ASP A 140 8.16 -10.41 -9.77
N LEU A 141 7.61 -9.42 -9.06
CA LEU A 141 8.26 -8.12 -8.85
C LEU A 141 9.49 -8.18 -7.92
N LEU A 142 9.68 -9.26 -7.15
CA LEU A 142 10.89 -9.46 -6.33
C LEU A 142 12.15 -9.69 -7.17
N ASP A 143 11.99 -10.09 -8.44
CA ASP A 143 13.09 -10.27 -9.40
C ASP A 143 13.28 -9.06 -10.32
N HIS A 144 12.56 -7.96 -10.09
CA HIS A 144 12.66 -6.76 -10.90
C HIS A 144 14.08 -6.16 -10.87
N PRO A 145 14.62 -5.67 -12.01
CA PRO A 145 15.99 -5.13 -12.08
C PRO A 145 16.21 -3.93 -11.14
N GLN A 146 15.20 -3.10 -10.95
CA GLN A 146 15.26 -1.93 -10.07
C GLN A 146 15.06 -2.34 -8.61
N LEU A 147 16.07 -2.07 -7.75
CA LEU A 147 16.00 -2.37 -6.32
C LEU A 147 14.79 -1.75 -5.61
N GLN A 148 14.40 -0.53 -6.01
CA GLN A 148 13.24 0.15 -5.41
C GLN A 148 11.94 -0.62 -5.62
N VAL A 149 11.77 -1.26 -6.78
CA VAL A 149 10.58 -2.08 -7.06
C VAL A 149 10.60 -3.36 -6.21
N ARG A 150 11.76 -4.02 -6.08
CA ARG A 150 11.89 -5.20 -5.19
C ARG A 150 11.58 -4.86 -3.74
N ARG A 151 12.05 -3.69 -3.25
CA ARG A 151 11.73 -3.20 -1.90
C ARG A 151 10.24 -2.95 -1.70
N ALA A 152 9.57 -2.34 -2.67
CA ALA A 152 8.13 -2.14 -2.61
C ALA A 152 7.37 -3.47 -2.57
N ALA A 153 7.68 -4.40 -3.47
CA ALA A 153 7.06 -5.72 -3.51
C ALA A 153 7.27 -6.52 -2.20
N LEU A 154 8.45 -6.42 -1.57
CA LEU A 154 8.70 -6.98 -0.24
C LEU A 154 7.73 -6.44 0.81
N MET A 155 7.61 -5.10 0.87
CA MET A 155 6.74 -4.45 1.85
C MET A 155 5.27 -4.76 1.58
N ASP A 156 4.87 -4.83 0.31
CA ASP A 156 3.51 -5.16 -0.12
C ASP A 156 3.12 -6.60 0.24
N LEU A 157 4.02 -7.57 0.02
CA LEU A 157 3.81 -8.97 0.43
C LEU A 157 3.67 -9.09 1.96
N GLY A 158 4.52 -8.38 2.72
CA GLY A 158 4.44 -8.33 4.17
C GLY A 158 3.14 -7.71 4.66
N ALA A 159 2.72 -6.58 4.08
CA ALA A 159 1.50 -5.88 4.44
C ALA A 159 0.23 -6.68 4.07
N ALA A 160 0.26 -7.44 2.96
CA ALA A 160 -0.83 -8.32 2.56
C ALA A 160 -0.86 -9.65 3.35
N GLY A 161 0.18 -9.97 4.10
CA GLY A 161 0.27 -11.21 4.85
C GLY A 161 0.31 -12.48 3.99
N TRP A 162 0.79 -12.38 2.74
CA TRP A 162 0.74 -13.50 1.78
C TRP A 162 1.84 -14.53 2.01
N ARG A 163 1.57 -15.50 2.87
CA ARG A 163 2.50 -16.53 3.35
C ARG A 163 3.17 -17.36 2.25
N PRO A 164 2.51 -17.77 1.14
CA PRO A 164 3.17 -18.56 0.10
C PRO A 164 4.44 -17.90 -0.47
N GLY A 165 4.57 -16.58 -0.35
CA GLY A 165 5.72 -15.80 -0.83
C GLY A 165 6.98 -15.83 0.07
N PHE A 166 6.97 -16.47 1.25
CA PHE A 166 8.06 -16.31 2.24
C PHE A 166 9.45 -16.73 1.72
N GLN A 167 9.54 -17.80 0.93
CA GLN A 167 10.80 -18.25 0.35
C GLN A 167 11.34 -17.26 -0.68
N ALA A 168 10.46 -16.70 -1.52
CA ALA A 168 10.82 -15.68 -2.50
C ALA A 168 11.30 -14.39 -1.81
N ILE A 169 10.64 -13.98 -0.72
CA ILE A 169 11.08 -12.85 0.13
C ILE A 169 12.50 -13.08 0.62
N ALA A 170 12.80 -14.27 1.16
CA ALA A 170 14.12 -14.58 1.68
C ALA A 170 15.22 -14.61 0.60
N ALA A 171 14.87 -15.08 -0.60
CA ALA A 171 15.82 -15.24 -1.71
C ALA A 171 16.11 -13.94 -2.48
N THR A 172 15.21 -12.96 -2.47
CA THR A 172 15.35 -11.73 -3.28
C THR A 172 16.61 -10.94 -2.94
N LEU A 173 17.18 -10.25 -3.93
CA LEU A 173 18.34 -9.37 -3.77
C LEU A 173 17.93 -8.01 -3.18
N ALA A 174 17.75 -7.98 -1.86
CA ALA A 174 17.46 -6.80 -1.07
C ALA A 174 18.12 -6.92 0.32
N GLU A 175 18.03 -5.86 1.11
CA GLU A 175 18.58 -5.82 2.46
C GLU A 175 17.86 -6.80 3.41
N ASN A 176 18.62 -7.54 4.22
CA ASN A 176 18.05 -8.47 5.19
C ASN A 176 17.08 -7.81 6.16
N SER A 177 17.33 -6.55 6.56
CA SER A 177 16.41 -5.80 7.42
C SER A 177 15.02 -5.65 6.81
N LEU A 178 14.91 -5.37 5.51
CA LEU A 178 13.62 -5.27 4.81
C LEU A 178 12.97 -6.64 4.63
N LYS A 179 13.75 -7.68 4.33
CA LYS A 179 13.25 -9.06 4.28
C LYS A 179 12.65 -9.47 5.63
N LEU A 180 13.34 -9.20 6.73
CA LEU A 180 12.86 -9.49 8.08
C LEU A 180 11.58 -8.72 8.41
N MET A 181 11.46 -7.45 7.99
CA MET A 181 10.23 -6.67 8.15
C MET A 181 9.05 -7.29 7.37
N ALA A 182 9.29 -7.69 6.13
CA ALA A 182 8.25 -8.34 5.32
C ALA A 182 7.83 -9.69 5.92
N LEU A 183 8.80 -10.56 6.30
CA LEU A 183 8.53 -11.85 6.93
C LEU A 183 7.79 -11.70 8.27
N ARG A 184 8.15 -10.69 9.07
CA ARG A 184 7.41 -10.34 10.28
C ARG A 184 5.94 -10.03 9.98
N GLY A 185 5.65 -9.26 8.93
CA GLY A 185 4.29 -8.98 8.49
C GLY A 185 3.51 -10.26 8.18
N LEU A 186 4.16 -11.27 7.56
CA LEU A 186 3.52 -12.58 7.31
C LEU A 186 3.17 -13.31 8.61
N VAL A 187 4.03 -13.23 9.64
CA VAL A 187 3.76 -13.83 10.96
C VAL A 187 2.61 -13.14 11.66
N GLU A 188 2.63 -11.79 11.68
CA GLU A 188 1.61 -10.98 12.38
C GLU A 188 0.20 -11.18 11.79
N GLN A 189 0.10 -11.44 10.48
CA GLN A 189 -1.17 -11.73 9.80
C GLN A 189 -1.60 -13.22 9.90
N GLY A 190 -0.68 -14.12 10.29
CA GLY A 190 -0.87 -15.57 10.21
C GLY A 190 -1.56 -16.23 11.40
N ASN A 191 -1.89 -15.53 12.48
CA ASN A 191 -2.60 -16.04 13.67
C ASN A 191 -2.05 -17.34 14.29
N GLY A 192 -0.74 -17.62 14.21
CA GLY A 192 -0.10 -18.78 14.85
C GLY A 192 -0.34 -20.12 14.13
N ASP A 193 -0.38 -20.11 12.82
CA ASP A 193 -0.54 -21.30 11.99
C ASP A 193 0.70 -22.25 12.08
N PRO A 194 0.53 -23.59 11.99
CA PRO A 194 1.62 -24.59 11.98
C PRO A 194 2.75 -24.35 10.95
N GLY A 195 2.52 -23.52 9.92
CA GLY A 195 3.55 -23.11 8.96
C GLY A 195 4.56 -22.08 9.49
N ASP A 196 4.40 -21.58 10.72
CA ASP A 196 5.28 -20.55 11.29
C ASP A 196 6.70 -21.04 11.55
N GLU A 197 6.92 -22.34 11.82
CA GLU A 197 8.26 -22.89 12.07
C GLU A 197 9.20 -22.69 10.87
N ALA A 198 8.74 -22.98 9.65
CA ALA A 198 9.55 -22.78 8.44
C ALA A 198 9.82 -21.30 8.15
N LEU A 199 8.85 -20.45 8.42
CA LEU A 199 8.96 -18.99 8.29
C LEU A 199 9.95 -18.42 9.33
N LEU A 200 9.87 -18.85 10.59
CA LEU A 200 10.78 -18.44 11.66
C LEU A 200 12.20 -18.92 11.39
N ALA A 201 12.39 -20.18 10.94
CA ALA A 201 13.70 -20.68 10.54
C ALA A 201 14.30 -19.88 9.38
N CYS A 202 13.47 -19.40 8.46
CA CYS A 202 13.88 -18.52 7.37
C CYS A 202 14.31 -17.14 7.88
N MET A 203 13.64 -16.60 8.89
CA MET A 203 14.02 -15.34 9.54
C MET A 203 15.35 -15.48 10.30
N ASP A 204 15.56 -16.57 11.03
CA ASP A 204 16.80 -16.84 11.76
C ASP A 204 18.00 -16.94 10.81
N ALA A 205 17.82 -17.48 9.61
CA ALA A 205 18.88 -17.57 8.61
C ALA A 205 19.28 -16.22 8.00
N LEU A 206 18.51 -15.16 8.20
CA LEU A 206 18.79 -13.80 7.71
C LEU A 206 19.47 -12.91 8.78
N LEU A 207 19.49 -13.35 10.03
CA LEU A 207 20.15 -12.65 11.14
C LEU A 207 21.65 -12.92 11.14
#